data_464f4475f8a317de6646a9d40a7231d5
#
_entry.id   464f4475f8a317de6646a9d40a7231d5
#
_cell.length_a   1.000
_cell.length_b   1.000
_cell.length_c   1.000
_cell.angle_alpha   90.00
_cell.angle_beta   90.00
_cell.angle_gamma   90.00
#
_symmetry.space_group_name_H-M   'P 1'
#
loop_
_entity.id
_entity.type
_entity.pdbx_description
1 polymer ?
#
loop_
_entity_poly.entity_id
_entity_poly.type
_entity_poly.pdbx_seq_one_letter_code
_entity_poly.pdbx_strand_id
1 'polypeptide(L)'
;MTDTRTALVLHGGGGPRTVAPIVAHLAPTLHVVAPTHPGWDGTPRPDGIDSVPALATAYLEQLLAAGEQDVVVVGSSIGGWIALEMAVQAAADDRFAGVVGAVVDIDGVGAVVEREPIADFFALDARGLAEVAWHDPERGYQDPASVTEEQRAVQRSNGQTMAVVAGRSMSDPTLLDRLGAVRVPTLVVFGASDRVVTPAYGRAVAAAVPGAVFAEVPAAGHLPHLEAPEATWAVIDPFLAPLLG
;
A
#
# COMPACT_ATOMS: atom_id res chain seq x y z
N MET A 1 -24.59 -20.64 0.10
CA MET A 1 -23.87 -19.62 -0.68
C MET A 1 -22.54 -19.47 0.06
N THR A 2 -21.42 -19.85 -0.52
CA THR A 2 -20.10 -19.56 0.06
C THR A 2 -19.97 -18.05 0.07
N ASP A 3 -19.85 -17.47 1.26
CA ASP A 3 -19.64 -16.03 1.41
C ASP A 3 -18.32 -15.68 0.70
N THR A 4 -18.37 -14.81 -0.28
CA THR A 4 -17.17 -14.42 -1.05
C THR A 4 -16.27 -13.62 -0.12
N ARG A 5 -15.04 -14.07 0.08
CA ARG A 5 -14.07 -13.40 0.97
C ARG A 5 -13.87 -11.96 0.54
N THR A 6 -13.74 -11.06 1.51
CA THR A 6 -13.53 -9.64 1.28
C THR A 6 -12.04 -9.31 1.07
N ALA A 7 -11.76 -8.47 0.07
CA ALA A 7 -10.48 -7.80 -0.11
C ALA A 7 -10.63 -6.30 0.14
N LEU A 8 -9.79 -5.75 1.02
CA LEU A 8 -9.63 -4.31 1.21
C LEU A 8 -8.42 -3.84 0.39
N VAL A 9 -8.64 -2.99 -0.61
CA VAL A 9 -7.58 -2.46 -1.47
C VAL A 9 -7.27 -1.02 -1.11
N LEU A 10 -6.03 -0.77 -0.69
CA LEU A 10 -5.55 0.50 -0.15
C LEU A 10 -4.57 1.19 -1.10
N HIS A 11 -4.90 2.42 -1.51
CA HIS A 11 -4.10 3.16 -2.47
C HIS A 11 -2.89 3.87 -1.82
N GLY A 12 -1.93 4.27 -2.64
CA GLY A 12 -0.81 5.11 -2.25
C GLY A 12 -1.09 6.61 -2.32
N GLY A 13 -0.03 7.42 -2.26
CA GLY A 13 -0.11 8.89 -2.29
C GLY A 13 -0.80 9.47 -3.54
N GLY A 14 -0.77 8.77 -4.67
CA GLY A 14 -1.40 9.18 -5.93
C GLY A 14 -2.92 9.05 -5.98
N GLY A 15 -3.57 8.54 -4.92
CA GLY A 15 -5.01 8.40 -4.82
C GLY A 15 -5.59 7.11 -5.40
N PRO A 16 -6.92 6.91 -5.31
CA PRO A 16 -7.57 5.62 -5.56
C PRO A 16 -7.45 5.12 -7.01
N ARG A 17 -7.26 6.01 -7.97
CA ARG A 17 -7.08 5.61 -9.38
C ARG A 17 -5.84 4.76 -9.61
N THR A 18 -4.81 4.89 -8.77
CA THR A 18 -3.57 4.12 -8.90
C THR A 18 -3.77 2.63 -8.64
N VAL A 19 -4.77 2.25 -7.85
CA VAL A 19 -5.09 0.86 -7.52
C VAL A 19 -6.29 0.29 -8.28
N ALA A 20 -6.87 1.05 -9.21
CA ALA A 20 -7.99 0.57 -10.02
C ALA A 20 -7.68 -0.76 -10.77
N PRO A 21 -6.48 -1.01 -11.31
CA PRO A 21 -6.14 -2.32 -11.88
C PRO A 21 -6.13 -3.45 -10.86
N ILE A 22 -5.75 -3.20 -9.60
CA ILE A 22 -5.82 -4.19 -8.52
C ILE A 22 -7.27 -4.56 -8.26
N VAL A 23 -8.14 -3.55 -8.13
CA VAL A 23 -9.59 -3.75 -7.95
C VAL A 23 -10.17 -4.57 -9.10
N ALA A 24 -9.86 -4.21 -10.35
CA ALA A 24 -10.37 -4.91 -11.52
C ALA A 24 -9.92 -6.37 -11.60
N HIS A 25 -8.69 -6.66 -11.17
CA HIS A 25 -8.13 -8.02 -11.15
C HIS A 25 -8.80 -8.89 -10.07
N LEU A 26 -9.01 -8.35 -8.88
CA LEU A 26 -9.54 -9.11 -7.74
C LEU A 26 -11.06 -9.27 -7.75
N ALA A 27 -11.82 -8.33 -8.34
CA ALA A 27 -13.27 -8.29 -8.32
C ALA A 27 -13.99 -9.54 -8.87
N PRO A 28 -13.43 -10.32 -9.83
CA PRO A 28 -14.06 -11.57 -10.27
C PRO A 28 -14.11 -12.67 -9.21
N THR A 29 -13.23 -12.62 -8.20
CA THR A 29 -13.04 -13.72 -7.21
C THR A 29 -13.29 -13.29 -5.76
N LEU A 30 -13.25 -11.99 -5.48
CA LEU A 30 -13.35 -11.42 -4.14
C LEU A 30 -14.41 -10.31 -4.10
N HIS A 31 -15.00 -10.11 -2.92
CA HIS A 31 -15.74 -8.87 -2.65
C HIS A 31 -14.75 -7.74 -2.38
N VAL A 32 -14.58 -6.81 -3.34
CA VAL A 32 -13.54 -5.78 -3.23
C VAL A 32 -14.11 -4.49 -2.65
N VAL A 33 -13.50 -4.03 -1.56
CA VAL A 33 -13.72 -2.71 -0.94
C VAL A 33 -12.45 -1.88 -1.19
N ALA A 34 -12.59 -0.76 -1.89
CA ALA A 34 -11.48 0.12 -2.25
C ALA A 34 -11.81 1.58 -1.90
N PRO A 35 -11.65 1.98 -0.64
CA PRO A 35 -12.00 3.32 -0.21
C PRO A 35 -11.00 4.37 -0.74
N THR A 36 -11.49 5.59 -0.97
CA THR A 36 -10.61 6.75 -0.99
C THR A 36 -10.21 7.08 0.44
N HIS A 37 -8.91 7.17 0.74
CA HIS A 37 -8.45 7.56 2.07
C HIS A 37 -8.98 8.95 2.44
N PRO A 38 -9.41 9.17 3.70
CA PRO A 38 -9.84 10.47 4.18
C PRO A 38 -8.78 11.55 3.91
N GLY A 39 -9.20 12.64 3.26
CA GLY A 39 -8.34 13.75 2.85
C GLY A 39 -7.75 13.62 1.44
N TRP A 40 -7.83 12.45 0.79
CA TRP A 40 -7.45 12.31 -0.62
C TRP A 40 -8.60 12.66 -1.55
N ASP A 41 -8.26 13.10 -2.76
CA ASP A 41 -9.19 13.43 -3.86
C ASP A 41 -10.34 14.35 -3.42
N GLY A 42 -10.04 15.31 -2.52
CA GLY A 42 -10.99 16.29 -2.02
C GLY A 42 -11.97 15.76 -0.97
N THR A 43 -11.81 14.54 -0.50
CA THR A 43 -12.62 14.04 0.62
C THR A 43 -12.22 14.73 1.93
N PRO A 44 -13.15 14.92 2.88
CA PRO A 44 -12.81 15.48 4.18
C PRO A 44 -11.89 14.56 4.96
N ARG A 45 -10.90 15.11 5.67
CA ARG A 45 -10.07 14.38 6.63
C ARG A 45 -10.53 14.73 8.05
N PRO A 46 -11.06 13.78 8.83
CA PRO A 46 -11.33 13.97 10.25
C PRO A 46 -10.05 14.31 11.03
N ASP A 47 -10.13 15.17 12.04
CA ASP A 47 -8.97 15.62 12.82
C ASP A 47 -8.19 14.45 13.46
N GLY A 48 -8.88 13.37 13.84
CA GLY A 48 -8.27 12.17 14.42
C GLY A 48 -7.52 11.28 13.40
N ILE A 49 -7.60 11.56 12.09
CA ILE A 49 -6.85 10.83 11.05
C ILE A 49 -5.60 11.66 10.70
N ASP A 50 -4.61 11.62 11.56
CA ASP A 50 -3.37 12.40 11.46
C ASP A 50 -2.09 11.54 11.32
N SER A 51 -2.26 10.24 11.26
CA SER A 51 -1.14 9.28 11.15
C SER A 51 -1.58 7.99 10.46
N VAL A 52 -0.62 7.23 9.93
CA VAL A 52 -0.90 5.90 9.37
C VAL A 52 -1.47 4.95 10.42
N PRO A 53 -0.98 4.90 11.68
CA PRO A 53 -1.63 4.10 12.71
C PRO A 53 -3.09 4.49 12.98
N ALA A 54 -3.43 5.78 12.99
CA ALA A 54 -4.82 6.22 13.18
C ALA A 54 -5.71 5.81 11.99
N LEU A 55 -5.20 5.91 10.76
CA LEU A 55 -5.92 5.48 9.57
C LEU A 55 -6.12 3.95 9.53
N ALA A 56 -5.12 3.17 9.94
CA ALA A 56 -5.22 1.72 10.06
C ALA A 56 -6.29 1.31 11.09
N THR A 57 -6.30 1.96 12.26
CA THR A 57 -7.34 1.76 13.29
C THR A 57 -8.74 2.04 12.72
N ALA A 58 -8.90 3.14 11.99
CA ALA A 58 -10.19 3.50 11.41
C ALA A 58 -10.70 2.44 10.41
N TYR A 59 -9.81 1.86 9.60
CA TYR A 59 -10.19 0.76 8.70
C TYR A 59 -10.52 -0.53 9.46
N LEU A 60 -9.77 -0.88 10.49
CA LEU A 60 -10.10 -2.03 11.33
C LEU A 60 -11.47 -1.86 12.00
N GLU A 61 -11.78 -0.68 12.52
CA GLU A 61 -13.08 -0.38 13.11
C GLU A 61 -14.23 -0.43 12.08
N GLN A 62 -14.00 0.04 10.85
CA GLN A 62 -14.98 -0.06 9.77
C GLN A 62 -15.26 -1.51 9.38
N LEU A 63 -14.22 -2.34 9.23
CA LEU A 63 -14.37 -3.76 8.93
C LEU A 63 -15.10 -4.50 10.05
N LEU A 64 -14.72 -4.24 11.30
CA LEU A 64 -15.37 -4.81 12.47
C LEU A 64 -16.85 -4.44 12.55
N ALA A 65 -17.18 -3.16 12.32
CA ALA A 65 -18.57 -2.68 12.32
C ALA A 65 -19.41 -3.27 11.17
N ALA A 66 -18.77 -3.60 10.03
CA ALA A 66 -19.40 -4.30 8.92
C ALA A 66 -19.52 -5.81 9.15
N GLY A 67 -18.94 -6.35 10.22
CA GLY A 67 -18.93 -7.79 10.51
C GLY A 67 -17.93 -8.58 9.65
N GLU A 68 -16.99 -7.90 8.99
CA GLU A 68 -16.00 -8.53 8.14
C GLU A 68 -14.95 -9.27 8.97
N GLN A 69 -14.60 -10.45 8.49
CA GLN A 69 -13.57 -11.31 9.09
C GLN A 69 -12.70 -11.88 7.99
N ASP A 70 -11.49 -12.26 8.34
CA ASP A 70 -10.55 -12.95 7.43
C ASP A 70 -10.28 -12.16 6.13
N VAL A 71 -10.22 -10.81 6.25
CA VAL A 71 -10.08 -9.90 5.11
C VAL A 71 -8.67 -9.96 4.53
N VAL A 72 -8.58 -10.07 3.20
CA VAL A 72 -7.31 -9.87 2.48
C VAL A 72 -7.05 -8.38 2.32
N VAL A 73 -6.01 -7.86 2.94
CA VAL A 73 -5.64 -6.44 2.81
C VAL A 73 -4.53 -6.31 1.78
N VAL A 74 -4.83 -5.63 0.68
CA VAL A 74 -3.87 -5.37 -0.42
C VAL A 74 -3.56 -3.89 -0.46
N GLY A 75 -2.32 -3.52 -0.25
CA GLY A 75 -1.92 -2.11 -0.24
C GLY A 75 -0.74 -1.81 -1.16
N SER A 76 -0.77 -0.64 -1.80
CA SER A 76 0.33 -0.14 -2.63
C SER A 76 0.95 1.10 -1.99
N SER A 77 2.29 1.15 -1.87
CA SER A 77 3.03 2.29 -1.32
C SER A 77 2.60 2.60 0.13
N ILE A 78 2.03 3.79 0.42
CA ILE A 78 1.43 4.10 1.73
C ILE A 78 0.33 3.10 2.09
N GLY A 79 -0.43 2.61 1.10
CA GLY A 79 -1.43 1.57 1.31
C GLY A 79 -0.82 0.27 1.83
N GLY A 80 0.38 -0.10 1.39
CA GLY A 80 1.15 -1.23 1.92
C GLY A 80 1.52 -1.02 3.39
N TRP A 81 2.01 0.18 3.73
CA TRP A 81 2.25 0.54 5.14
C TRP A 81 0.98 0.44 5.99
N ILE A 82 -0.16 0.97 5.50
CA ILE A 82 -1.44 0.88 6.21
C ILE A 82 -1.82 -0.60 6.41
N ALA A 83 -1.65 -1.45 5.39
CA ALA A 83 -1.96 -2.88 5.47
C ALA A 83 -1.11 -3.61 6.53
N LEU A 84 0.19 -3.35 6.56
CA LEU A 84 1.10 -3.88 7.57
C LEU A 84 0.74 -3.36 8.98
N GLU A 85 0.43 -2.08 9.11
CA GLU A 85 0.01 -1.48 10.37
C GLU A 85 -1.31 -2.08 10.89
N MET A 86 -2.29 -2.34 10.01
CA MET A 86 -3.52 -3.05 10.36
C MET A 86 -3.23 -4.45 10.90
N ALA A 87 -2.31 -5.20 10.29
CA ALA A 87 -1.93 -6.52 10.77
C ALA A 87 -1.20 -6.47 12.13
N VAL A 88 -0.35 -5.46 12.35
CA VAL A 88 0.30 -5.23 13.66
C VAL A 88 -0.75 -4.92 14.73
N GLN A 89 -1.69 -4.02 14.45
CA GLN A 89 -2.74 -3.66 15.42
C GLN A 89 -3.70 -4.82 15.68
N ALA A 90 -4.08 -5.59 14.65
CA ALA A 90 -4.93 -6.77 14.82
C ALA A 90 -4.26 -7.87 15.64
N ALA A 91 -2.93 -7.95 15.63
CA ALA A 91 -2.18 -8.86 16.48
C ALA A 91 -2.02 -8.37 17.93
N ALA A 92 -2.14 -7.06 18.16
CA ALA A 92 -1.92 -6.43 19.47
C ALA A 92 -3.23 -6.14 20.25
N ASP A 93 -4.38 -6.09 19.57
CA ASP A 93 -5.67 -5.74 20.18
C ASP A 93 -6.72 -6.82 19.84
N ASP A 94 -7.17 -7.55 20.87
CA ASP A 94 -8.14 -8.64 20.76
C ASP A 94 -9.47 -8.21 20.09
N ARG A 95 -9.82 -6.92 20.12
CA ARG A 95 -11.02 -6.39 19.42
C ARG A 95 -10.97 -6.66 17.93
N PHE A 96 -9.76 -6.68 17.35
CA PHE A 96 -9.53 -6.87 15.93
C PHE A 96 -9.06 -8.30 15.57
N ALA A 97 -9.08 -9.20 16.54
CA ALA A 97 -8.70 -10.60 16.32
C ALA A 97 -9.53 -11.21 15.18
N GLY A 98 -8.87 -11.77 14.17
CA GLY A 98 -9.50 -12.41 13.02
C GLY A 98 -10.05 -11.46 11.94
N VAL A 99 -9.98 -10.14 12.10
CA VAL A 99 -10.41 -9.19 11.07
C VAL A 99 -9.49 -9.23 9.85
N VAL A 100 -8.17 -9.19 10.07
CA VAL A 100 -7.17 -9.32 9.00
C VAL A 100 -6.84 -10.80 8.82
N GLY A 101 -6.99 -11.32 7.61
CA GLY A 101 -6.70 -12.70 7.26
C GLY A 101 -5.42 -12.89 6.47
N ALA A 102 -5.03 -11.93 5.65
CA ALA A 102 -3.77 -11.92 4.90
C ALA A 102 -3.39 -10.50 4.50
N VAL A 103 -2.10 -10.27 4.21
CA VAL A 103 -1.57 -9.00 3.70
C VAL A 103 -0.82 -9.22 2.39
N VAL A 104 -1.08 -8.36 1.41
CA VAL A 104 -0.24 -8.19 0.22
C VAL A 104 0.27 -6.74 0.24
N ASP A 105 1.54 -6.58 0.49
CA ASP A 105 2.25 -5.31 0.49
C ASP A 105 2.98 -5.12 -0.84
N ILE A 106 2.54 -4.15 -1.64
CA ILE A 106 3.09 -3.82 -2.95
C ILE A 106 3.90 -2.54 -2.84
N ASP A 107 5.23 -2.66 -2.88
CA ASP A 107 6.17 -1.53 -2.77
C ASP A 107 5.86 -0.62 -1.58
N GLY A 108 5.49 -1.22 -0.45
CA GLY A 108 5.11 -0.49 0.75
C GLY A 108 6.27 0.32 1.33
N VAL A 109 5.94 1.52 1.80
CA VAL A 109 6.85 2.41 2.54
C VAL A 109 6.64 2.24 4.05
N GLY A 110 7.20 3.09 4.89
CA GLY A 110 6.83 3.23 6.30
C GLY A 110 7.88 2.75 7.28
N ALA A 111 8.72 1.78 6.94
CA ALA A 111 9.78 1.32 7.82
C ALA A 111 11.06 2.18 7.69
N VAL A 112 11.83 2.26 8.75
CA VAL A 112 13.22 2.75 8.69
C VAL A 112 14.13 1.54 8.55
N VAL A 113 14.76 1.40 7.39
CA VAL A 113 15.71 0.31 7.10
C VAL A 113 17.11 0.92 6.97
N GLU A 114 18.07 0.38 7.72
CA GLU A 114 19.46 0.88 7.69
C GLU A 114 20.03 0.78 6.27
N ARG A 115 20.60 1.88 5.76
CA ARG A 115 21.20 2.01 4.42
C ARG A 115 20.25 1.90 3.23
N GLU A 116 18.96 1.77 3.47
CA GLU A 116 17.93 1.74 2.43
C GLU A 116 16.93 2.89 2.67
N PRO A 117 17.31 4.14 2.39
CA PRO A 117 16.43 5.28 2.63
C PRO A 117 15.23 5.28 1.67
N ILE A 118 14.10 5.78 2.15
CA ILE A 118 12.96 6.14 1.31
C ILE A 118 13.33 7.42 0.55
N ALA A 119 13.09 7.48 -0.76
CA ALA A 119 13.32 8.69 -1.54
C ALA A 119 12.53 9.88 -0.97
N ASP A 120 13.14 11.06 -0.96
CA ASP A 120 12.44 12.28 -0.52
C ASP A 120 11.44 12.74 -1.58
N PHE A 121 10.28 12.11 -1.56
CA PHE A 121 9.18 12.32 -2.48
C PHE A 121 8.76 13.79 -2.57
N PHE A 122 8.87 14.56 -1.48
CA PHE A 122 8.47 15.96 -1.42
C PHE A 122 9.50 16.92 -2.01
N ALA A 123 10.72 16.46 -2.27
CA ALA A 123 11.78 17.23 -2.89
C ALA A 123 11.85 17.02 -4.42
N LEU A 124 11.17 16.02 -4.96
CA LEU A 124 11.23 15.66 -6.37
C LEU A 124 10.23 16.47 -7.20
N ASP A 125 10.66 16.88 -8.37
CA ASP A 125 9.77 17.35 -9.44
C ASP A 125 9.17 16.18 -10.22
N ALA A 126 8.34 16.48 -11.23
CA ALA A 126 7.67 15.45 -12.04
C ALA A 126 8.65 14.50 -12.76
N ARG A 127 9.81 15.00 -13.20
CA ARG A 127 10.84 14.18 -13.85
C ARG A 127 11.55 13.30 -12.83
N GLY A 128 12.00 13.87 -11.72
CA GLY A 128 12.66 13.13 -10.64
C GLY A 128 11.73 12.06 -10.05
N LEU A 129 10.43 12.35 -9.93
CA LEU A 129 9.46 11.36 -9.47
C LEU A 129 9.32 10.21 -10.47
N ALA A 130 9.23 10.48 -11.78
CA ALA A 130 9.19 9.44 -12.79
C ALA A 130 10.47 8.59 -12.78
N GLU A 131 11.63 9.20 -12.62
CA GLU A 131 12.92 8.49 -12.56
C GLU A 131 13.06 7.54 -11.38
N VAL A 132 12.50 7.87 -10.21
CA VAL A 132 12.59 6.99 -9.03
C VAL A 132 11.45 5.96 -8.99
N ALA A 133 10.26 6.31 -9.47
CA ALA A 133 9.07 5.47 -9.32
C ALA A 133 8.84 4.50 -10.49
N TRP A 134 9.45 4.70 -11.66
CA TRP A 134 9.18 3.88 -12.84
C TRP A 134 10.44 3.18 -13.36
N HIS A 135 10.24 1.96 -13.86
CA HIS A 135 11.28 1.25 -14.61
C HIS A 135 11.62 1.99 -15.90
N ASP A 136 10.58 2.37 -16.65
CA ASP A 136 10.67 3.25 -17.80
C ASP A 136 10.11 4.64 -17.42
N PRO A 137 10.97 5.62 -17.08
CA PRO A 137 10.53 6.95 -16.66
C PRO A 137 9.65 7.68 -17.68
N GLU A 138 9.78 7.38 -18.98
CA GLU A 138 8.96 8.03 -20.01
C GLU A 138 7.50 7.63 -19.93
N ARG A 139 7.20 6.43 -19.43
CA ARG A 139 5.82 5.98 -19.18
C ARG A 139 5.18 6.66 -17.96
N GLY A 140 5.99 7.02 -16.97
CA GLY A 140 5.54 7.65 -15.74
C GLY A 140 5.56 9.18 -15.76
N TYR A 141 6.33 9.76 -16.67
CA TYR A 141 6.48 11.20 -16.76
C TYR A 141 5.20 11.87 -17.25
N GLN A 142 4.68 12.77 -16.44
CA GLN A 142 3.60 13.67 -16.83
C GLN A 142 4.15 15.08 -16.95
N ASP A 143 4.08 15.65 -18.18
CA ASP A 143 4.48 17.04 -18.40
C ASP A 143 3.60 17.97 -17.54
N PRO A 144 4.19 18.76 -16.64
CA PRO A 144 3.44 19.71 -15.82
C PRO A 144 2.60 20.71 -16.64
N ALA A 145 2.99 21.00 -17.90
CA ALA A 145 2.21 21.86 -18.78
C ALA A 145 0.91 21.20 -19.27
N SER A 146 0.84 19.88 -19.29
CA SER A 146 -0.37 19.11 -19.66
C SER A 146 -1.37 18.92 -18.53
N VAL A 147 -0.96 19.18 -17.27
CA VAL A 147 -1.80 19.01 -16.09
C VAL A 147 -2.76 20.19 -15.96
N THR A 148 -4.06 19.91 -15.84
CA THR A 148 -5.08 20.96 -15.63
C THR A 148 -4.95 21.58 -14.22
N GLU A 149 -5.52 22.79 -14.02
CA GLU A 149 -5.49 23.41 -12.68
C GLU A 149 -6.29 22.59 -11.64
N GLU A 150 -7.37 21.93 -12.07
CA GLU A 150 -8.13 21.03 -11.21
C GLU A 150 -7.28 19.82 -10.76
N GLN A 151 -6.59 19.18 -11.70
CA GLN A 151 -5.67 18.07 -11.39
C GLN A 151 -4.54 18.53 -10.46
N ARG A 152 -3.96 19.72 -10.71
CA ARG A 152 -2.94 20.29 -9.81
C ARG A 152 -3.48 20.55 -8.41
N ALA A 153 -4.73 21.04 -8.28
CA ALA A 153 -5.36 21.26 -6.99
C ALA A 153 -5.52 19.93 -6.21
N VAL A 154 -5.96 18.86 -6.90
CA VAL A 154 -6.07 17.51 -6.31
C VAL A 154 -4.69 17.00 -5.89
N GLN A 155 -3.68 17.09 -6.76
CA GLN A 155 -2.32 16.65 -6.43
C GLN A 155 -1.73 17.40 -5.23
N ARG A 156 -1.93 18.72 -5.15
CA ARG A 156 -1.51 19.51 -3.98
C ARG A 156 -2.23 19.08 -2.70
N SER A 157 -3.55 18.89 -2.77
CA SER A 157 -4.35 18.42 -1.64
C SER A 157 -3.90 17.05 -1.14
N ASN A 158 -3.70 16.10 -2.06
CA ASN A 158 -3.20 14.76 -1.74
C ASN A 158 -1.81 14.82 -1.10
N GLY A 159 -0.90 15.65 -1.65
CA GLY A 159 0.42 15.85 -1.07
C GLY A 159 0.39 16.45 0.34
N GLN A 160 -0.51 17.41 0.60
CA GLN A 160 -0.70 17.99 1.93
C GLN A 160 -1.23 16.94 2.93
N THR A 161 -2.22 16.15 2.53
CA THR A 161 -2.75 15.06 3.36
C THR A 161 -1.71 14.00 3.63
N MET A 162 -0.95 13.60 2.60
CA MET A 162 0.16 12.66 2.73
C MET A 162 1.22 13.15 3.73
N ALA A 163 1.58 14.44 3.67
CA ALA A 163 2.54 15.02 4.61
C ALA A 163 2.05 15.03 6.06
N VAL A 164 0.74 15.06 6.28
CA VAL A 164 0.15 14.95 7.63
C VAL A 164 0.12 13.49 8.07
N VAL A 165 -0.47 12.60 7.25
CA VAL A 165 -0.76 11.21 7.64
C VAL A 165 0.50 10.33 7.65
N ALA A 166 1.35 10.43 6.64
CA ALA A 166 2.59 9.64 6.54
C ALA A 166 3.84 10.37 7.05
N GLY A 167 3.69 11.66 7.38
CA GLY A 167 4.83 12.52 7.69
C GLY A 167 5.71 12.80 6.46
N ARG A 168 6.59 13.79 6.57
CA ARG A 168 7.50 14.12 5.45
C ARG A 168 8.60 13.09 5.21
N SER A 169 8.94 12.31 6.23
CA SER A 169 9.90 11.20 6.11
C SER A 169 9.30 9.94 5.50
N MET A 170 7.96 9.86 5.38
CA MET A 170 7.23 8.69 4.92
C MET A 170 7.56 7.41 5.72
N SER A 171 7.90 7.56 7.00
CA SER A 171 8.36 6.44 7.83
C SER A 171 8.00 6.60 9.31
N ASP A 172 7.82 5.45 9.96
CA ASP A 172 7.73 5.28 11.40
C ASP A 172 8.97 4.48 11.87
N PRO A 173 9.82 5.04 12.73
CA PRO A 173 11.03 4.36 13.20
C PRO A 173 10.74 3.10 14.02
N THR A 174 9.50 2.89 14.46
CA THR A 174 9.11 1.73 15.27
C THR A 174 8.46 0.61 14.47
N LEU A 175 8.07 0.87 13.20
CA LEU A 175 7.31 -0.10 12.42
C LEU A 175 8.08 -1.41 12.23
N LEU A 176 9.36 -1.35 11.83
CA LEU A 176 10.15 -2.54 11.53
C LEU A 176 10.21 -3.50 12.73
N ASP A 177 10.39 -2.96 13.93
CA ASP A 177 10.42 -3.75 15.17
C ASP A 177 9.06 -4.37 15.53
N ARG A 178 7.96 -3.68 15.19
CA ARG A 178 6.59 -4.14 15.47
C ARG A 178 6.11 -5.20 14.51
N LEU A 179 6.69 -5.31 13.30
CA LEU A 179 6.32 -6.32 12.30
C LEU A 179 6.48 -7.75 12.79
N GLY A 180 7.36 -7.99 13.79
CA GLY A 180 7.49 -9.27 14.47
C GLY A 180 6.23 -9.78 15.17
N ALA A 181 5.22 -8.92 15.38
CA ALA A 181 3.92 -9.29 15.94
C ALA A 181 2.94 -9.89 14.90
N VAL A 182 3.13 -9.65 13.62
CA VAL A 182 2.23 -10.13 12.56
C VAL A 182 2.18 -11.65 12.52
N ARG A 183 0.98 -12.21 12.40
CA ARG A 183 0.74 -13.67 12.40
C ARG A 183 -0.01 -14.17 11.17
N VAL A 184 -0.52 -13.27 10.36
CA VAL A 184 -1.27 -13.62 9.14
C VAL A 184 -0.33 -13.86 7.97
N PRO A 185 -0.68 -14.71 6.99
CA PRO A 185 0.05 -14.85 5.74
C PRO A 185 0.33 -13.48 5.14
N THR A 186 1.59 -13.21 4.80
CA THR A 186 2.01 -11.92 4.27
C THR A 186 2.89 -12.11 3.04
N LEU A 187 2.56 -11.43 1.96
CA LEU A 187 3.35 -11.33 0.74
C LEU A 187 3.85 -9.89 0.58
N VAL A 188 5.16 -9.73 0.42
CA VAL A 188 5.82 -8.46 0.14
C VAL A 188 6.31 -8.49 -1.31
N VAL A 189 5.75 -7.64 -2.16
CA VAL A 189 6.01 -7.60 -3.61
C VAL A 189 6.65 -6.29 -3.97
N PHE A 190 7.81 -6.34 -4.64
CA PHE A 190 8.55 -5.14 -5.04
C PHE A 190 8.91 -5.16 -6.52
N GLY A 191 8.79 -4.03 -7.17
CA GLY A 191 9.33 -3.84 -8.51
C GLY A 191 10.86 -3.86 -8.47
N ALA A 192 11.51 -4.64 -9.35
CA ALA A 192 12.97 -4.81 -9.39
C ALA A 192 13.73 -3.50 -9.65
N SER A 193 13.05 -2.49 -10.19
CA SER A 193 13.60 -1.17 -10.52
C SER A 193 13.07 -0.05 -9.61
N ASP A 194 12.39 -0.39 -8.52
CA ASP A 194 11.91 0.61 -7.57
C ASP A 194 13.08 1.35 -6.91
N ARG A 195 13.04 2.67 -7.00
CA ARG A 195 14.02 3.59 -6.41
C ARG A 195 13.36 4.58 -5.43
N VAL A 196 12.05 4.47 -5.22
CA VAL A 196 11.35 5.13 -4.09
C VAL A 196 11.71 4.39 -2.80
N VAL A 197 11.52 3.07 -2.83
CA VAL A 197 12.01 2.09 -1.85
C VAL A 197 12.61 0.91 -2.61
N THR A 198 13.82 0.52 -2.26
CA THR A 198 14.53 -0.50 -3.04
C THR A 198 14.00 -1.92 -2.76
N PRO A 199 14.25 -2.90 -3.66
CA PRO A 199 13.98 -4.30 -3.32
C PRO A 199 14.75 -4.79 -2.09
N ALA A 200 15.89 -4.19 -1.76
CA ALA A 200 16.62 -4.50 -0.52
C ALA A 200 15.87 -4.04 0.73
N TYR A 201 15.22 -2.85 0.66
CA TYR A 201 14.28 -2.40 1.67
C TYR A 201 13.13 -3.39 1.85
N GLY A 202 12.48 -3.82 0.74
CA GLY A 202 11.39 -4.79 0.78
C GLY A 202 11.78 -6.14 1.39
N ARG A 203 13.00 -6.63 1.10
CA ARG A 203 13.53 -7.83 1.75
C ARG A 203 13.71 -7.67 3.26
N ALA A 204 14.12 -6.50 3.71
CA ALA A 204 14.25 -6.23 5.14
C ALA A 204 12.86 -6.19 5.82
N VAL A 205 11.87 -5.58 5.19
CA VAL A 205 10.47 -5.59 5.67
C VAL A 205 9.94 -7.03 5.74
N ALA A 206 10.08 -7.82 4.69
CA ALA A 206 9.65 -9.21 4.66
C ALA A 206 10.35 -10.06 5.74
N ALA A 207 11.65 -9.85 5.95
CA ALA A 207 12.43 -10.56 6.97
C ALA A 207 11.95 -10.24 8.40
N ALA A 208 11.38 -9.06 8.63
CA ALA A 208 10.84 -8.65 9.93
C ALA A 208 9.46 -9.28 10.24
N VAL A 209 8.72 -9.75 9.21
CA VAL A 209 7.41 -10.40 9.37
C VAL A 209 7.59 -11.92 9.41
N PRO A 210 7.20 -12.60 10.49
CA PRO A 210 7.37 -14.05 10.61
C PRO A 210 6.61 -14.80 9.49
N GLY A 211 7.35 -15.57 8.70
CA GLY A 211 6.78 -16.39 7.63
C GLY A 211 6.36 -15.63 6.37
N ALA A 212 6.67 -14.35 6.25
CA ALA A 212 6.38 -13.60 5.03
C ALA A 212 7.16 -14.13 3.83
N VAL A 213 6.53 -14.03 2.67
CA VAL A 213 7.14 -14.31 1.37
C VAL A 213 7.53 -12.98 0.73
N PHE A 214 8.76 -12.90 0.22
CA PHE A 214 9.21 -11.78 -0.60
C PHE A 214 9.26 -12.18 -2.08
N ALA A 215 8.80 -11.29 -2.95
CA ALA A 215 8.87 -11.49 -4.38
C ALA A 215 9.24 -10.20 -5.13
N GLU A 216 10.01 -10.34 -6.21
CA GLU A 216 10.37 -9.25 -7.11
C GLU A 216 9.65 -9.38 -8.45
N VAL A 217 9.16 -8.25 -8.95
CA VAL A 217 8.55 -8.15 -10.28
C VAL A 217 9.58 -7.53 -11.24
N PRO A 218 10.05 -8.28 -12.24
CA PRO A 218 11.03 -7.77 -13.20
C PRO A 218 10.44 -6.65 -14.07
N ALA A 219 11.31 -5.74 -14.53
CA ALA A 219 10.97 -4.61 -15.41
C ALA A 219 9.82 -3.74 -14.87
N ALA A 220 9.76 -3.55 -13.57
CA ALA A 220 8.79 -2.70 -12.88
C ALA A 220 9.47 -1.85 -11.81
N GLY A 221 8.99 -0.63 -11.63
CA GLY A 221 9.34 0.28 -10.55
C GLY A 221 8.33 0.20 -9.40
N HIS A 222 8.03 1.33 -8.78
CA HIS A 222 7.20 1.48 -7.59
C HIS A 222 5.71 1.11 -7.77
N LEU A 223 5.27 0.93 -9.01
CA LEU A 223 3.88 0.59 -9.33
C LEU A 223 3.84 -0.64 -10.26
N PRO A 224 4.31 -1.82 -9.82
CA PRO A 224 4.46 -3.01 -10.68
C PRO A 224 3.13 -3.44 -11.29
N HIS A 225 2.02 -3.27 -10.60
CA HIS A 225 0.67 -3.56 -11.10
C HIS A 225 0.24 -2.65 -12.28
N LEU A 226 0.93 -1.52 -12.51
CA LEU A 226 0.75 -0.64 -13.66
C LEU A 226 1.78 -0.91 -14.76
N GLU A 227 3.03 -1.20 -14.40
CA GLU A 227 4.12 -1.37 -15.37
C GLU A 227 4.20 -2.77 -15.94
N ALA A 228 4.04 -3.79 -15.12
CA ALA A 228 4.17 -5.20 -15.45
C ALA A 228 3.03 -6.04 -14.84
N PRO A 229 1.75 -5.77 -15.19
CA PRO A 229 0.61 -6.40 -14.55
C PRO A 229 0.66 -7.93 -14.59
N GLU A 230 0.97 -8.54 -15.75
CA GLU A 230 1.05 -10.00 -15.89
C GLU A 230 2.08 -10.62 -14.94
N ALA A 231 3.27 -10.02 -14.82
CA ALA A 231 4.31 -10.49 -13.92
C ALA A 231 3.91 -10.27 -12.44
N THR A 232 3.20 -9.19 -12.15
CA THR A 232 2.69 -8.90 -10.80
C THR A 232 1.66 -9.93 -10.36
N TRP A 233 0.69 -10.25 -11.23
CA TRP A 233 -0.33 -11.25 -10.90
C TRP A 233 0.24 -12.67 -10.86
N ALA A 234 1.23 -12.98 -11.68
CA ALA A 234 1.92 -14.27 -11.61
C ALA A 234 2.59 -14.54 -10.24
N VAL A 235 2.84 -13.49 -9.47
CA VAL A 235 3.38 -13.58 -8.10
C VAL A 235 2.26 -13.56 -7.05
N ILE A 236 1.24 -12.72 -7.22
CA ILE A 236 0.19 -12.51 -6.22
C ILE A 236 -0.86 -13.65 -6.26
N ASP A 237 -1.29 -14.10 -7.44
CA ASP A 237 -2.35 -15.10 -7.57
C ASP A 237 -2.01 -16.46 -6.90
N PRO A 238 -0.79 -17.00 -7.03
CA PRO A 238 -0.42 -18.23 -6.31
C PRO A 238 -0.41 -18.07 -4.79
N PHE A 239 -0.13 -16.88 -4.27
CA PHE A 239 -0.22 -16.59 -2.84
C PHE A 239 -1.68 -16.54 -2.36
N LEU A 240 -2.57 -15.94 -3.16
CA LEU A 240 -3.98 -15.81 -2.81
C LEU A 240 -4.77 -17.11 -2.98
N ALA A 241 -4.44 -17.94 -3.98
CA ALA A 241 -5.20 -19.13 -4.35
C ALA A 241 -5.53 -20.06 -3.15
N PRO A 242 -4.57 -20.44 -2.27
CA PRO A 242 -4.88 -21.30 -1.12
C PRO A 242 -5.73 -20.61 -0.04
N LEU A 243 -5.82 -19.28 -0.06
CA LEU A 243 -6.58 -18.49 0.88
C LEU A 243 -8.05 -18.33 0.46
N LEU A 244 -8.38 -18.66 -0.79
CA LEU A 244 -9.71 -18.48 -1.39
C LEU A 244 -10.48 -19.80 -1.53
N GLY A 245 -9.86 -20.92 -1.19
CA GLY A 245 -10.37 -22.27 -1.38
C GLY A 245 -11.20 -22.81 -0.23
#